data_175a98247a633539762ae913b8ebf675
#
_entry.id   175a98247a633539762ae913b8ebf675
#
_cell.length_a   1.000
_cell.length_b   1.000
_cell.length_c   1.000
_cell.angle_alpha   90.00
_cell.angle_beta   90.00
_cell.angle_gamma   90.00
#
_symmetry.space_group_name_H-M   'P 1'
#
loop_
_entity.id
_entity.type
_entity.pdbx_description
1 polymer ?
#
loop_
_entity_poly.entity_id
_entity_poly.type
_entity_poly.pdbx_seq_one_letter_code
_entity_poly.pdbx_strand_id
1 'polypeptide(L)'
;AGEKKLFDVTACLNAVIKADKKVDVSLPSDCYSTEFNVKSDKKLVTFEKICDRFEDLIMIKKNEEFSNTAIGEIINIWCDDVVTTYTCVGNELKIIGTTNVSILGKDTDGQPFYAERAVTFEKVKNIDGSCKDLICSSDGVVSAVGFVLSGSNRIDLRVEIKLNVTLCRRNTGEILTDITCEGIPKEKKCAALTIYFTEEGEVLWNIARKFNTTVDAIMSENDIKENACINKCMLLIPRV
;
A
#
# COMPACT_ATOMS: atom_id res chain seq x y z
N ALA A 1 -36.13 47.43 19.03
CA ALA A 1 -35.62 46.24 19.74
C ALA A 1 -35.86 45.06 18.81
N GLY A 2 -34.77 44.53 18.19
CA GLY A 2 -34.86 43.37 17.34
C GLY A 2 -35.11 42.11 18.18
N GLU A 3 -36.12 41.34 17.82
CA GLU A 3 -36.36 40.04 18.41
C GLU A 3 -35.11 39.15 18.18
N LYS A 4 -34.53 38.67 19.27
CA LYS A 4 -33.48 37.63 19.22
C LYS A 4 -34.11 36.35 18.70
N LYS A 5 -33.83 35.98 17.42
CA LYS A 5 -34.21 34.70 16.89
C LYS A 5 -33.28 33.64 17.45
N LEU A 6 -33.83 32.61 18.07
CA LEU A 6 -33.12 31.42 18.53
C LEU A 6 -32.97 30.48 17.31
N PHE A 7 -31.79 29.91 17.14
CA PHE A 7 -31.53 28.86 16.13
C PHE A 7 -31.09 27.61 16.87
N ASP A 8 -31.71 26.48 16.59
CA ASP A 8 -31.23 25.19 17.01
C ASP A 8 -30.37 24.60 15.85
N VAL A 9 -29.14 24.26 16.16
CA VAL A 9 -28.20 23.65 15.20
C VAL A 9 -27.88 22.25 15.65
N THR A 10 -28.15 21.27 14.80
CA THR A 10 -27.73 19.89 14.98
C THR A 10 -26.65 19.56 14.00
N ALA A 11 -25.46 19.17 14.49
CA ALA A 11 -24.35 18.73 13.68
C ALA A 11 -24.18 17.21 13.81
N CYS A 12 -24.18 16.50 12.69
CA CYS A 12 -23.83 15.08 12.62
C CYS A 12 -22.41 14.93 12.09
N LEU A 13 -21.56 14.25 12.86
CA LEU A 13 -20.17 13.98 12.46
C LEU A 13 -20.00 12.49 12.17
N ASN A 14 -19.50 12.18 10.99
CA ASN A 14 -19.08 10.83 10.63
C ASN A 14 -17.55 10.75 10.75
N ALA A 15 -17.07 9.80 11.55
CA ALA A 15 -15.64 9.55 11.69
C ALA A 15 -15.29 8.16 11.17
N VAL A 16 -14.25 8.08 10.33
CA VAL A 16 -13.66 6.81 9.87
C VAL A 16 -12.29 6.67 10.52
N ILE A 17 -12.14 5.61 11.31
CA ILE A 17 -10.86 5.30 11.97
C ILE A 17 -10.26 4.08 11.29
N LYS A 18 -9.05 4.21 10.76
CA LYS A 18 -8.25 3.10 10.23
C LYS A 18 -7.15 2.79 11.24
N ALA A 19 -7.13 1.54 11.73
CA ALA A 19 -6.08 1.05 12.60
C ALA A 19 -5.44 -0.19 11.96
N ASP A 20 -4.11 -0.20 11.89
CA ASP A 20 -3.36 -1.31 11.30
C ASP A 20 -2.39 -1.87 12.32
N LYS A 21 -2.23 -3.19 12.28
CA LYS A 21 -1.22 -3.90 13.05
C LYS A 21 -0.32 -4.68 12.10
N LYS A 22 0.98 -4.50 12.26
CA LYS A 22 1.96 -5.35 11.55
C LYS A 22 1.97 -6.73 12.18
N VAL A 23 1.74 -7.75 11.36
CA VAL A 23 1.78 -9.16 11.77
C VAL A 23 2.67 -9.89 10.78
N ASP A 24 3.62 -10.67 11.31
CA ASP A 24 4.41 -11.59 10.50
C ASP A 24 3.64 -12.90 10.40
N VAL A 25 3.33 -13.32 9.17
CA VAL A 25 2.60 -14.54 8.88
C VAL A 25 3.52 -15.50 8.13
N SER A 26 3.72 -16.69 8.70
CA SER A 26 4.43 -17.77 8.02
C SER A 26 3.43 -18.71 7.39
N LEU A 27 3.51 -18.88 6.09
CA LEU A 27 2.63 -19.76 5.32
C LEU A 27 3.44 -20.94 4.80
N PRO A 28 2.97 -22.19 5.02
CA PRO A 28 3.65 -23.38 4.49
C PRO A 28 3.54 -23.37 2.96
N SER A 29 4.65 -23.55 2.28
CA SER A 29 4.72 -23.59 0.80
C SER A 29 5.06 -24.97 0.25
N ASP A 30 5.61 -25.85 1.09
CA ASP A 30 5.99 -27.21 0.71
C ASP A 30 5.97 -28.15 1.92
N CYS A 31 5.79 -29.46 1.66
CA CYS A 31 5.84 -30.50 2.68
C CYS A 31 6.35 -31.82 2.08
N TYR A 32 6.94 -32.64 2.90
CA TYR A 32 7.25 -34.03 2.57
C TYR A 32 7.23 -34.89 3.86
N SER A 33 7.12 -36.18 3.70
CA SER A 33 7.29 -37.15 4.80
C SER A 33 8.51 -38.02 4.52
N THR A 34 9.22 -38.42 5.55
CA THR A 34 10.32 -39.40 5.48
C THR A 34 9.81 -40.84 5.36
N GLU A 35 8.58 -41.10 5.81
CA GLU A 35 8.04 -42.47 5.93
C GLU A 35 7.00 -42.78 4.85
N PHE A 36 6.14 -41.84 4.48
CA PHE A 36 4.99 -42.09 3.61
C PHE A 36 5.01 -41.22 2.35
N ASN A 37 4.33 -41.69 1.32
CA ASN A 37 4.02 -40.87 0.18
C ASN A 37 2.94 -39.83 0.55
N VAL A 38 3.21 -38.58 0.26
CA VAL A 38 2.33 -37.46 0.57
C VAL A 38 1.95 -36.74 -0.71
N LYS A 39 0.66 -36.50 -0.90
CA LYS A 39 0.12 -35.60 -1.90
C LYS A 39 -0.19 -34.27 -1.22
N SER A 40 0.17 -33.18 -1.85
CA SER A 40 -0.12 -31.85 -1.35
C SER A 40 -0.84 -31.04 -2.40
N ASP A 41 -1.91 -30.39 -1.99
CA ASP A 41 -2.61 -29.41 -2.81
C ASP A 41 -2.06 -28.03 -2.52
N LYS A 42 -1.80 -27.28 -3.60
CA LYS A 42 -1.27 -25.90 -3.51
C LYS A 42 -2.24 -24.95 -4.17
N LYS A 43 -2.36 -23.77 -3.59
CA LYS A 43 -3.15 -22.68 -4.14
C LYS A 43 -2.29 -21.43 -4.28
N LEU A 44 -2.40 -20.78 -5.42
CA LEU A 44 -1.83 -19.44 -5.61
C LEU A 44 -2.67 -18.43 -4.84
N VAL A 45 -2.05 -17.72 -3.94
CA VAL A 45 -2.68 -16.63 -3.17
C VAL A 45 -2.01 -15.31 -3.51
N THR A 46 -2.81 -14.26 -3.53
CA THR A 46 -2.35 -12.90 -3.71
C THR A 46 -2.58 -12.15 -2.41
N PHE A 47 -1.56 -11.46 -1.93
CA PHE A 47 -1.62 -10.64 -0.73
C PHE A 47 -0.95 -9.29 -0.97
N GLU A 48 -1.39 -8.30 -0.24
CA GLU A 48 -0.88 -6.94 -0.33
C GLU A 48 -0.08 -6.62 0.94
N LYS A 49 1.15 -6.16 0.74
CA LYS A 49 2.03 -5.73 1.82
C LYS A 49 2.16 -4.23 1.77
N ILE A 50 1.88 -3.54 2.88
CA ILE A 50 2.17 -2.12 3.00
C ILE A 50 3.68 -1.95 2.97
N CYS A 51 4.16 -1.16 2.02
CA CYS A 51 5.58 -0.86 1.84
C CYS A 51 5.95 0.55 2.30
N ASP A 52 5.02 1.51 2.20
CA ASP A 52 5.24 2.87 2.67
C ASP A 52 3.94 3.57 3.05
N ARG A 53 4.02 4.55 3.94
CA ARG A 53 2.96 5.50 4.28
C ARG A 53 3.56 6.86 4.51
N PHE A 54 2.91 7.88 3.97
CA PHE A 54 3.30 9.24 4.23
C PHE A 54 2.10 10.18 4.21
N GLU A 55 2.27 11.28 4.92
CA GLU A 55 1.36 12.42 4.90
C GLU A 55 2.11 13.62 4.32
N ASP A 56 1.40 14.46 3.60
CA ASP A 56 1.95 15.70 3.07
C ASP A 56 0.92 16.84 3.18
N LEU A 57 1.42 18.02 3.37
CA LEU A 57 0.62 19.24 3.40
C LEU A 57 0.89 20.03 2.13
N ILE A 58 -0.11 20.13 1.27
CA ILE A 58 0.00 20.78 -0.02
C ILE A 58 -0.65 22.15 0.06
N MET A 59 0.13 23.19 -0.20
CA MET A 59 -0.34 24.55 -0.24
C MET A 59 -0.44 25.03 -1.68
N ILE A 60 -1.63 25.36 -2.12
CA ILE A 60 -1.92 25.84 -3.47
C ILE A 60 -2.27 27.33 -3.38
N LYS A 61 -1.63 28.10 -4.25
CA LYS A 61 -1.97 29.51 -4.45
C LYS A 61 -2.39 29.68 -5.90
N LYS A 62 -3.55 30.26 -6.12
CA LYS A 62 -4.09 30.48 -7.47
C LYS A 62 -4.71 31.88 -7.55
N ASN A 63 -4.32 32.63 -8.55
CA ASN A 63 -4.95 33.90 -8.86
C ASN A 63 -6.12 33.66 -9.80
N GLU A 64 -7.30 34.17 -9.46
CA GLU A 64 -8.53 34.04 -10.24
C GLU A 64 -9.08 35.43 -10.57
N GLU A 65 -9.43 35.60 -11.85
CA GLU A 65 -10.03 36.80 -12.36
C GLU A 65 -11.49 36.58 -12.77
N PHE A 66 -12.34 37.52 -12.40
CA PHE A 66 -13.77 37.55 -12.75
C PHE A 66 -13.99 38.55 -13.87
N SER A 67 -14.09 38.06 -15.12
CA SER A 67 -14.06 38.90 -16.32
C SER A 67 -15.19 39.92 -16.42
N ASN A 68 -16.34 39.67 -15.77
CA ASN A 68 -17.53 40.49 -15.88
C ASN A 68 -18.13 40.90 -14.54
N THR A 69 -17.39 40.75 -13.44
CA THR A 69 -17.91 41.01 -12.10
C THR A 69 -16.89 41.79 -11.30
N ALA A 70 -17.22 43.00 -10.93
CA ALA A 70 -16.47 43.74 -9.93
C ALA A 70 -16.90 43.25 -8.56
N ILE A 71 -15.97 42.68 -7.80
CA ILE A 71 -16.23 42.05 -6.50
C ILE A 71 -16.43 43.13 -5.45
N GLY A 72 -17.63 43.22 -4.86
CA GLY A 72 -17.93 44.04 -3.70
C GLY A 72 -17.60 43.33 -2.39
N GLU A 73 -18.06 42.13 -2.23
CA GLU A 73 -17.88 41.31 -1.02
C GLU A 73 -17.89 39.82 -1.33
N ILE A 74 -17.00 39.04 -0.71
CA ILE A 74 -17.09 37.59 -0.67
C ILE A 74 -17.83 37.21 0.62
N ILE A 75 -18.96 36.51 0.48
CA ILE A 75 -19.83 36.08 1.58
C ILE A 75 -19.30 34.79 2.15
N ASN A 76 -18.95 33.82 1.29
CA ASN A 76 -18.47 32.52 1.69
C ASN A 76 -17.58 31.89 0.63
N ILE A 77 -16.66 31.04 1.08
CA ILE A 77 -15.81 30.23 0.25
C ILE A 77 -15.68 28.84 0.87
N TRP A 78 -15.82 27.79 0.07
CA TRP A 78 -15.66 26.40 0.52
C TRP A 78 -15.12 25.55 -0.61
N CYS A 79 -14.65 24.36 -0.27
CA CYS A 79 -14.17 23.38 -1.22
C CYS A 79 -15.02 22.12 -1.17
N ASP A 80 -15.12 21.44 -2.30
CA ASP A 80 -15.64 20.09 -2.41
C ASP A 80 -14.60 19.06 -1.97
N ASP A 81 -14.97 17.78 -2.02
CA ASP A 81 -14.07 16.67 -1.76
C ASP A 81 -12.88 16.68 -2.75
N VAL A 82 -11.74 16.24 -2.28
CA VAL A 82 -10.54 16.09 -3.09
C VAL A 82 -10.57 14.76 -3.81
N VAL A 83 -10.58 14.79 -5.13
CA VAL A 83 -10.43 13.58 -5.96
C VAL A 83 -8.98 13.39 -6.31
N THR A 84 -8.42 12.21 -6.02
CA THR A 84 -7.02 11.90 -6.32
C THR A 84 -6.89 10.76 -7.33
N THR A 85 -5.88 10.85 -8.18
CA THR A 85 -5.45 9.79 -9.11
C THR A 85 -3.94 9.64 -9.03
N TYR A 86 -3.41 8.49 -9.43
CA TYR A 86 -1.97 8.30 -9.46
C TYR A 86 -1.50 7.63 -10.75
N THR A 87 -0.26 7.93 -11.11
CA THR A 87 0.51 7.22 -12.13
C THR A 87 1.87 6.84 -11.55
N CYS A 88 2.44 5.73 -12.00
CA CYS A 88 3.75 5.31 -11.57
C CYS A 88 4.56 4.81 -12.77
N VAL A 89 5.75 5.37 -12.96
CA VAL A 89 6.64 5.03 -14.07
C VAL A 89 8.07 4.88 -13.56
N GLY A 90 8.68 3.74 -13.83
CA GLY A 90 10.02 3.43 -13.29
C GLY A 90 9.98 3.30 -11.77
N ASN A 91 10.52 4.29 -11.07
CA ASN A 91 10.48 4.45 -9.61
C ASN A 91 9.84 5.76 -9.16
N GLU A 92 9.19 6.48 -10.07
CA GLU A 92 8.55 7.75 -9.79
C GLU A 92 7.03 7.59 -9.67
N LEU A 93 6.50 7.86 -8.48
CA LEU A 93 5.08 7.95 -8.19
C LEU A 93 4.64 9.40 -8.31
N LYS A 94 3.64 9.63 -9.14
CA LYS A 94 3.00 10.93 -9.33
C LYS A 94 1.54 10.84 -8.91
N ILE A 95 1.13 11.66 -7.95
CA ILE A 95 -0.24 11.78 -7.48
C ILE A 95 -0.77 13.13 -7.93
N ILE A 96 -1.92 13.12 -8.58
CA ILE A 96 -2.63 14.32 -9.03
C ILE A 96 -3.93 14.39 -8.24
N GLY A 97 -4.20 15.52 -7.63
CA GLY A 97 -5.46 15.78 -6.95
C GLY A 97 -6.17 17.01 -7.50
N THR A 98 -7.50 17.00 -7.44
CA THR A 98 -8.35 18.08 -7.88
C THR A 98 -9.48 18.29 -6.87
N THR A 99 -9.78 19.54 -6.56
CA THR A 99 -10.98 19.96 -5.81
C THR A 99 -11.57 21.18 -6.46
N ASN A 100 -12.88 21.40 -6.29
CA ASN A 100 -13.52 22.63 -6.71
C ASN A 100 -13.64 23.59 -5.52
N VAL A 101 -13.30 24.83 -5.75
CA VAL A 101 -13.51 25.94 -4.82
C VAL A 101 -14.76 26.69 -5.25
N SER A 102 -15.75 26.68 -4.40
CA SER A 102 -17.01 27.41 -4.57
C SER A 102 -16.91 28.76 -3.86
N ILE A 103 -17.31 29.82 -4.57
CA ILE A 103 -17.22 31.22 -4.15
C ILE A 103 -18.60 31.84 -4.26
N LEU A 104 -19.13 32.31 -3.16
CA LEU A 104 -20.37 33.06 -3.09
C LEU A 104 -20.04 34.49 -2.67
N GLY A 105 -20.48 35.48 -3.47
CA GLY A 105 -20.22 36.88 -3.18
C GLY A 105 -21.32 37.82 -3.67
N LYS A 106 -21.09 39.11 -3.50
CA LYS A 106 -21.85 40.22 -4.10
C LYS A 106 -20.91 41.07 -4.93
N ASP A 107 -21.41 41.55 -6.05
CA ASP A 107 -20.73 42.57 -6.85
C ASP A 107 -20.83 43.97 -6.20
N THR A 108 -20.22 44.93 -6.84
CA THR A 108 -20.26 46.33 -6.38
C THR A 108 -21.65 46.94 -6.40
N ASP A 109 -22.60 46.40 -7.17
CA ASP A 109 -23.99 46.81 -7.24
C ASP A 109 -24.88 46.05 -6.22
N GLY A 110 -24.25 45.17 -5.40
CA GLY A 110 -24.92 44.37 -4.37
C GLY A 110 -25.64 43.13 -4.91
N GLN A 111 -25.45 42.78 -6.21
CA GLN A 111 -26.06 41.59 -6.79
C GLN A 111 -25.26 40.34 -6.42
N PRO A 112 -25.93 39.25 -6.02
CA PRO A 112 -25.24 38.03 -5.68
C PRO A 112 -24.63 37.34 -6.91
N PHE A 113 -23.42 36.80 -6.75
CA PHE A 113 -22.78 35.94 -7.74
C PHE A 113 -22.28 34.67 -7.11
N TYR A 114 -22.21 33.61 -7.93
CA TYR A 114 -21.63 32.33 -7.59
C TYR A 114 -20.63 31.93 -8.65
N ALA A 115 -19.49 31.40 -8.24
CA ALA A 115 -18.47 30.89 -9.14
C ALA A 115 -17.80 29.63 -8.59
N GLU A 116 -17.45 28.73 -9.47
CA GLU A 116 -16.66 27.54 -9.16
C GLU A 116 -15.30 27.63 -9.87
N ARG A 117 -14.25 27.19 -9.18
CA ARG A 117 -12.90 27.16 -9.71
C ARG A 117 -12.22 25.84 -9.36
N ALA A 118 -11.87 25.08 -10.38
CA ALA A 118 -11.08 23.86 -10.19
C ALA A 118 -9.66 24.21 -9.76
N VAL A 119 -9.20 23.55 -8.71
CA VAL A 119 -7.85 23.70 -8.19
C VAL A 119 -7.20 22.31 -8.22
N THR A 120 -6.03 22.23 -8.87
CA THR A 120 -5.28 20.99 -9.03
C THR A 120 -3.93 21.07 -8.35
N PHE A 121 -3.45 19.95 -7.89
CA PHE A 121 -2.07 19.79 -7.40
C PHE A 121 -1.43 18.54 -7.96
N GLU A 122 -0.12 18.53 -7.90
CA GLU A 122 0.70 17.38 -8.25
C GLU A 122 1.71 17.13 -7.13
N LYS A 123 1.82 15.88 -6.72
CA LYS A 123 2.84 15.40 -5.80
C LYS A 123 3.64 14.29 -6.46
N VAL A 124 4.94 14.50 -6.56
CA VAL A 124 5.88 13.50 -7.07
C VAL A 124 6.71 12.96 -5.91
N LYS A 125 6.89 11.65 -5.87
CA LYS A 125 7.73 10.95 -4.90
C LYS A 125 8.47 9.80 -5.56
N ASN A 126 9.76 9.71 -5.29
CA ASN A 126 10.53 8.52 -5.63
C ASN A 126 10.23 7.41 -4.62
N ILE A 127 9.97 6.22 -5.12
CA ILE A 127 9.68 5.02 -4.34
C ILE A 127 10.87 4.05 -4.40
N ASP A 128 11.00 3.25 -3.36
CA ASP A 128 12.00 2.18 -3.35
C ASP A 128 11.56 1.03 -4.26
N GLY A 129 12.38 0.75 -5.27
CA GLY A 129 12.14 -0.29 -6.25
C GLY A 129 11.23 0.13 -7.41
N SER A 130 10.65 -0.86 -8.09
CA SER A 130 9.84 -0.67 -9.30
C SER A 130 8.38 -0.36 -8.98
N CYS A 131 7.70 0.35 -9.87
CA CYS A 131 6.25 0.54 -9.87
C CYS A 131 5.44 -0.74 -10.17
N LYS A 132 6.11 -1.82 -10.54
CA LYS A 132 5.45 -3.09 -10.81
C LYS A 132 4.73 -3.58 -9.55
N ASP A 133 3.47 -3.97 -9.73
CA ASP A 133 2.59 -4.46 -8.66
C ASP A 133 2.39 -3.48 -7.48
N LEU A 134 2.66 -2.18 -7.70
CA LEU A 134 2.39 -1.12 -6.74
C LEU A 134 0.91 -0.73 -6.79
N ILE A 135 0.31 -0.64 -5.62
CA ILE A 135 -1.04 -0.11 -5.41
C ILE A 135 -0.89 1.12 -4.51
N CYS A 136 -1.39 2.24 -4.98
CA CYS A 136 -1.42 3.49 -4.23
C CYS A 136 -2.87 3.79 -3.82
N SER A 137 -3.09 3.97 -2.53
CA SER A 137 -4.32 4.53 -1.98
C SER A 137 -4.00 5.93 -1.48
N SER A 138 -4.59 6.94 -2.05
CA SER A 138 -4.42 8.33 -1.66
C SER A 138 -5.76 8.96 -1.28
N ASP A 139 -5.76 9.72 -0.20
CA ASP A 139 -6.90 10.44 0.33
C ASP A 139 -6.48 11.87 0.64
N GLY A 140 -7.19 12.83 0.04
CA GLY A 140 -6.94 14.24 0.21
C GLY A 140 -8.10 14.90 0.97
N VAL A 141 -7.76 15.70 1.97
CA VAL A 141 -8.74 16.48 2.74
C VAL A 141 -8.34 17.95 2.72
N VAL A 142 -9.27 18.82 2.35
CA VAL A 142 -9.05 20.25 2.47
C VAL A 142 -9.03 20.63 3.95
N SER A 143 -7.86 21.08 4.43
CA SER A 143 -7.68 21.50 5.82
C SER A 143 -7.99 22.99 6.01
N ALA A 144 -7.76 23.81 4.97
CA ALA A 144 -8.10 25.23 4.99
C ALA A 144 -8.32 25.75 3.58
N VAL A 145 -9.23 26.70 3.46
CA VAL A 145 -9.43 27.52 2.26
C VAL A 145 -9.52 28.99 2.67
N GLY A 146 -8.90 29.85 1.91
CA GLY A 146 -8.93 31.30 2.14
C GLY A 146 -8.68 32.08 0.86
N PHE A 147 -8.89 33.38 0.93
CA PHE A 147 -8.67 34.27 -0.18
C PHE A 147 -8.16 35.65 0.28
N VAL A 148 -7.59 36.36 -0.65
CA VAL A 148 -7.28 37.78 -0.51
C VAL A 148 -7.75 38.51 -1.78
N LEU A 149 -8.46 39.61 -1.63
CA LEU A 149 -8.82 40.47 -2.77
C LEU A 149 -7.56 41.17 -3.27
N SER A 150 -7.21 40.96 -4.53
CA SER A 150 -6.00 41.52 -5.16
C SER A 150 -6.32 42.56 -6.25
N GLY A 151 -7.58 43.03 -6.31
CA GLY A 151 -8.09 44.02 -7.25
C GLY A 151 -9.62 44.07 -7.19
N SER A 152 -10.22 44.87 -8.08
CA SER A 152 -11.68 45.01 -8.16
C SER A 152 -12.38 43.74 -8.67
N ASN A 153 -11.67 42.88 -9.40
CA ASN A 153 -12.21 41.68 -10.02
C ASN A 153 -11.28 40.48 -9.88
N ARG A 154 -10.34 40.49 -8.91
CA ARG A 154 -9.34 39.42 -8.72
C ARG A 154 -9.28 38.97 -7.29
N ILE A 155 -9.11 37.69 -7.11
CA ILE A 155 -8.86 37.06 -5.82
C ILE A 155 -7.63 36.15 -5.90
N ASP A 156 -6.83 36.15 -4.86
CA ASP A 156 -5.76 35.20 -4.62
C ASP A 156 -6.28 34.09 -3.70
N LEU A 157 -6.58 32.94 -4.27
CA LEU A 157 -7.03 31.77 -3.56
C LEU A 157 -5.85 31.08 -2.88
N ARG A 158 -6.09 30.59 -1.66
CA ARG A 158 -5.18 29.73 -0.91
C ARG A 158 -5.95 28.51 -0.45
N VAL A 159 -5.51 27.34 -0.91
CA VAL A 159 -6.10 26.07 -0.53
C VAL A 159 -5.01 25.20 0.10
N GLU A 160 -5.29 24.70 1.28
CA GLU A 160 -4.41 23.79 1.99
C GLU A 160 -5.06 22.40 2.03
N ILE A 161 -4.34 21.40 1.53
CA ILE A 161 -4.81 20.02 1.42
C ILE A 161 -3.86 19.11 2.17
N LYS A 162 -4.40 18.37 3.12
CA LYS A 162 -3.72 17.27 3.78
C LYS A 162 -3.88 16.01 2.92
N LEU A 163 -2.78 15.51 2.37
CA LEU A 163 -2.72 14.31 1.54
C LEU A 163 -2.19 13.14 2.36
N ASN A 164 -2.99 12.08 2.51
CA ASN A 164 -2.60 10.83 3.15
C ASN A 164 -2.39 9.77 2.07
N VAL A 165 -1.26 9.09 2.07
CA VAL A 165 -0.92 8.09 1.06
C VAL A 165 -0.48 6.79 1.72
N THR A 166 -1.04 5.68 1.25
CA THR A 166 -0.61 4.34 1.60
C THR A 166 -0.18 3.61 0.33
N LEU A 167 1.03 3.10 0.33
CA LEU A 167 1.60 2.30 -0.76
C LEU A 167 1.63 0.84 -0.35
N CYS A 168 1.00 0.00 -1.16
CA CYS A 168 1.01 -1.44 -1.00
C CYS A 168 1.69 -2.09 -2.20
N ARG A 169 2.37 -3.19 -1.99
CA ARG A 169 2.88 -4.03 -3.07
C ARG A 169 2.14 -5.35 -3.08
N ARG A 170 1.62 -5.69 -4.25
CA ARG A 170 0.97 -6.98 -4.46
C ARG A 170 2.04 -8.06 -4.65
N ASN A 171 1.91 -9.12 -3.86
CA ASN A 171 2.77 -10.30 -3.95
C ASN A 171 1.89 -11.52 -4.22
N THR A 172 2.43 -12.48 -4.94
CA THR A 172 1.80 -13.77 -5.17
C THR A 172 2.71 -14.86 -4.66
N GLY A 173 2.13 -15.87 -4.04
CA GLY A 173 2.87 -17.03 -3.54
C GLY A 173 1.99 -18.28 -3.52
N GLU A 174 2.60 -19.44 -3.65
CA GLU A 174 1.91 -20.70 -3.47
C GLU A 174 1.89 -21.07 -1.98
N ILE A 175 0.72 -21.45 -1.50
CA ILE A 175 0.53 -21.99 -0.16
C ILE A 175 -0.02 -23.40 -0.22
N LEU A 176 0.36 -24.22 0.74
CA LEU A 176 -0.27 -25.53 0.95
C LEU A 176 -1.68 -25.33 1.50
N THR A 177 -2.66 -25.97 0.87
CA THR A 177 -4.06 -25.93 1.30
C THR A 177 -4.54 -27.24 1.86
N ASP A 178 -3.96 -28.36 1.40
CA ASP A 178 -4.27 -29.67 1.92
C ASP A 178 -3.05 -30.61 1.81
N ILE A 179 -3.01 -31.61 2.71
CA ILE A 179 -1.97 -32.62 2.76
C ILE A 179 -2.65 -33.96 2.97
N THR A 180 -2.56 -34.83 1.99
CA THR A 180 -3.10 -36.19 2.08
C THR A 180 -1.98 -37.23 2.13
N CYS A 181 -1.99 -38.06 3.15
CA CYS A 181 -1.09 -39.22 3.27
C CYS A 181 -1.72 -40.41 2.57
N GLU A 182 -1.05 -41.02 1.59
CA GLU A 182 -1.55 -42.15 0.85
C GLU A 182 -1.51 -43.48 1.65
N GLY A 183 -0.94 -43.48 2.86
CA GLY A 183 -0.80 -44.66 3.69
C GLY A 183 0.17 -45.72 3.14
N ILE A 184 0.82 -45.44 2.02
CA ILE A 184 1.79 -46.32 1.39
C ILE A 184 3.18 -45.98 1.92
N PRO A 185 3.87 -46.85 2.66
CA PRO A 185 5.22 -46.58 3.13
C PRO A 185 6.18 -46.46 1.96
N LYS A 186 7.11 -45.52 2.08
CA LYS A 186 8.23 -45.42 1.13
C LYS A 186 9.17 -46.63 1.26
N GLU A 187 9.71 -47.05 0.13
CA GLU A 187 10.74 -48.09 0.16
C GLU A 187 11.96 -47.64 0.98
N LYS A 188 12.32 -48.48 1.95
CA LYS A 188 13.48 -48.21 2.78
C LYS A 188 14.76 -48.60 2.03
N LYS A 189 15.58 -47.60 1.68
CA LYS A 189 16.92 -47.84 1.12
C LYS A 189 17.81 -48.49 2.19
N CYS A 190 18.62 -49.52 1.82
CA CYS A 190 19.45 -50.27 2.76
C CYS A 190 20.68 -49.53 3.30
N ALA A 191 21.12 -48.44 2.65
CA ALA A 191 22.30 -47.70 3.07
C ALA A 191 22.05 -46.85 4.31
N ALA A 192 22.87 -46.99 5.34
CA ALA A 192 22.80 -46.18 6.55
C ALA A 192 23.24 -44.73 6.33
N LEU A 193 24.14 -44.51 5.39
CA LEU A 193 24.71 -43.20 5.04
C LEU A 193 24.89 -43.12 3.52
N THR A 194 24.62 -41.96 2.95
CA THR A 194 24.81 -41.69 1.52
C THR A 194 25.73 -40.48 1.37
N ILE A 195 26.75 -40.58 0.51
CA ILE A 195 27.59 -39.43 0.14
C ILE A 195 26.94 -38.72 -1.05
N TYR A 196 26.73 -37.41 -0.90
CA TYR A 196 26.15 -36.55 -1.93
C TYR A 196 27.04 -35.34 -2.20
N PHE A 197 27.31 -35.07 -3.48
CA PHE A 197 28.02 -33.86 -3.90
C PHE A 197 27.00 -32.83 -4.35
N THR A 198 26.98 -31.70 -3.66
CA THR A 198 26.05 -30.62 -3.91
C THR A 198 26.44 -29.78 -5.10
N GLU A 199 25.46 -29.18 -5.74
CA GLU A 199 25.65 -28.09 -6.69
C GLU A 199 25.54 -26.73 -5.99
N GLU A 200 26.09 -25.70 -6.62
CA GLU A 200 26.04 -24.35 -6.07
C GLU A 200 24.59 -23.84 -6.01
N GLY A 201 24.18 -23.36 -4.85
CA GLY A 201 22.82 -22.82 -4.63
C GLY A 201 21.75 -23.85 -4.29
N GLU A 202 22.09 -25.15 -4.13
CA GLU A 202 21.12 -26.13 -3.62
C GLU A 202 20.69 -25.81 -2.19
N VAL A 203 19.42 -26.06 -1.90
CA VAL A 203 18.83 -25.86 -0.58
C VAL A 203 18.73 -27.20 0.15
N LEU A 204 19.14 -27.24 1.42
CA LEU A 204 19.10 -28.44 2.26
C LEU A 204 17.73 -29.12 2.28
N TRP A 205 16.64 -28.32 2.23
CA TRP A 205 15.28 -28.84 2.15
C TRP A 205 15.06 -29.77 0.95
N ASN A 206 15.53 -29.37 -0.23
CA ASN A 206 15.40 -30.17 -1.45
C ASN A 206 16.22 -31.44 -1.39
N ILE A 207 17.41 -31.37 -0.80
CA ILE A 207 18.30 -32.53 -0.60
C ILE A 207 17.64 -33.49 0.40
N ALA A 208 17.16 -33.00 1.54
CA ALA A 208 16.49 -33.81 2.55
C ALA A 208 15.27 -34.56 1.98
N ARG A 209 14.44 -33.83 1.20
CA ARG A 209 13.29 -34.41 0.50
C ARG A 209 13.68 -35.52 -0.50
N LYS A 210 14.74 -35.27 -1.29
CA LYS A 210 15.26 -36.21 -2.30
C LYS A 210 15.74 -37.51 -1.68
N PHE A 211 16.32 -37.44 -0.48
CA PHE A 211 16.89 -38.59 0.20
C PHE A 211 16.00 -39.17 1.32
N ASN A 212 14.79 -38.65 1.50
CA ASN A 212 13.84 -39.04 2.54
C ASN A 212 14.44 -38.98 3.96
N THR A 213 15.17 -37.90 4.24
CA THR A 213 15.74 -37.59 5.56
C THR A 213 15.26 -36.23 6.03
N THR A 214 15.70 -35.75 7.18
CA THR A 214 15.36 -34.41 7.69
C THR A 214 16.51 -33.44 7.46
N VAL A 215 16.18 -32.17 7.37
CA VAL A 215 17.19 -31.07 7.29
C VAL A 215 18.10 -31.12 8.52
N ASP A 216 17.49 -31.28 9.72
CA ASP A 216 18.23 -31.35 10.99
C ASP A 216 19.21 -32.52 11.04
N ALA A 217 18.82 -33.66 10.50
CA ALA A 217 19.72 -34.84 10.44
C ALA A 217 20.94 -34.56 9.53
N ILE A 218 20.72 -33.93 8.35
CA ILE A 218 21.82 -33.55 7.46
C ILE A 218 22.72 -32.51 8.13
N MET A 219 22.14 -31.49 8.77
CA MET A 219 22.88 -30.45 9.47
C MET A 219 23.75 -31.02 10.59
N SER A 220 23.18 -31.93 11.40
CA SER A 220 23.89 -32.57 12.51
C SER A 220 25.06 -33.43 12.05
N GLU A 221 24.87 -34.21 10.96
CA GLU A 221 25.90 -35.11 10.46
C GLU A 221 27.05 -34.38 9.78
N ASN A 222 26.82 -33.17 9.30
CA ASN A 222 27.82 -32.38 8.55
C ASN A 222 28.31 -31.11 9.29
N ASP A 223 27.99 -30.96 10.59
CA ASP A 223 28.33 -29.79 11.41
C ASP A 223 27.88 -28.44 10.81
N ILE A 224 26.76 -28.43 10.07
CA ILE A 224 26.18 -27.23 9.44
C ILE A 224 25.36 -26.48 10.49
N LYS A 225 25.65 -25.20 10.69
CA LYS A 225 24.98 -24.38 11.71
C LYS A 225 23.76 -23.60 11.21
N GLU A 226 23.67 -23.35 9.91
CA GLU A 226 22.61 -22.54 9.32
C GLU A 226 21.98 -23.26 8.12
N ASN A 227 20.65 -23.24 8.05
CA ASN A 227 19.89 -23.76 6.92
C ASN A 227 19.92 -22.75 5.74
N ALA A 228 21.09 -22.58 5.15
CA ALA A 228 21.32 -21.68 4.04
C ALA A 228 21.54 -22.44 2.72
N CYS A 229 21.60 -21.71 1.60
CA CYS A 229 22.07 -22.25 0.34
C CYS A 229 23.50 -22.78 0.48
N ILE A 230 23.75 -23.96 -0.06
CA ILE A 230 25.02 -24.66 0.09
C ILE A 230 25.91 -24.38 -1.12
N ASN A 231 27.18 -24.17 -0.87
CA ASN A 231 28.21 -24.16 -1.91
C ASN A 231 28.53 -25.61 -2.32
N LYS A 232 29.23 -25.78 -3.45
CA LYS A 232 29.70 -27.11 -3.87
C LYS A 232 30.52 -27.76 -2.77
N CYS A 233 29.98 -28.78 -2.16
CA CYS A 233 30.63 -29.55 -1.11
C CYS A 233 30.16 -31.01 -1.11
N MET A 234 30.84 -31.83 -0.35
CA MET A 234 30.41 -33.19 -0.07
C MET A 234 29.58 -33.19 1.21
N LEU A 235 28.38 -33.77 1.15
CA LEU A 235 27.50 -33.98 2.28
C LEU A 235 27.35 -35.45 2.61
N LEU A 236 27.36 -35.75 3.89
CA LEU A 236 26.94 -37.01 4.43
C LEU A 236 25.43 -36.95 4.72
N ILE A 237 24.68 -37.79 4.03
CA ILE A 237 23.20 -37.82 4.15
C ILE A 237 22.82 -39.01 5.01
N PRO A 238 22.46 -38.80 6.28
CA PRO A 238 22.03 -39.86 7.17
C PRO A 238 20.63 -40.34 6.84
N ARG A 239 20.35 -41.55 7.19
CA ARG A 239 19.01 -42.10 7.18
C ARG A 239 18.29 -41.79 8.49
N VAL A 240 17.04 -41.35 8.41
CA VAL A 240 16.13 -41.17 9.55
C VAL A 240 15.03 -42.21 9.55
#